data_5184c8f653c97d65b8a38aadaf0b0c58
#
_entry.id   5184c8f653c97d65b8a38aadaf0b0c58
#
_cell.length_a   1.000
_cell.length_b   1.000
_cell.length_c   1.000
_cell.angle_alpha   90.00
_cell.angle_beta   90.00
_cell.angle_gamma   90.00
#
_symmetry.space_group_name_H-M   'P 1'
#
loop_
_entity.id
_entity.type
_entity.pdbx_description
1 polymer ?
#
loop_
_entity_poly.entity_id
_entity_poly.type
_entity_poly.pdbx_seq_one_letter_code
_entity_poly.pdbx_strand_id
1 'polypeptide(L)'
;DKQVSDILKENASVTKQIFSYIYEYVFLSIDGTAGHLDIMGEMYSVFLKYALGDGKEIGIVLTPAYITKMMAQLLEVNKDSKVMDLAAGSAGFLIAAMEIMIADTENAYGRKTTKAEKKIENIKKKQLLGVELNAKMYTLASTNMILRGDGSSNIQKGSSFDRPKELYDEFKADRLLLNPPFSFEENGMPFMAHGLKNMRKNGLAAIIIQDSAG
;
A
#
# COMPACT_ATOMS: atom_id res chain seq x y z
N ASP A 1 -11.60 3.74 -28.07
CA ASP A 1 -10.47 4.14 -28.90
C ASP A 1 -10.32 3.12 -30.01
N LYS A 2 -10.41 3.58 -31.29
CA LYS A 2 -10.45 2.73 -32.49
C LYS A 2 -9.19 1.87 -32.61
N GLN A 3 -8.06 2.42 -32.24
CA GLN A 3 -6.74 1.77 -32.31
C GLN A 3 -6.64 0.58 -31.34
N VAL A 4 -7.18 0.70 -30.12
CA VAL A 4 -7.24 -0.39 -29.14
C VAL A 4 -8.21 -1.48 -29.61
N SER A 5 -9.35 -1.11 -30.19
CA SER A 5 -10.32 -2.05 -30.75
C SER A 5 -9.73 -2.87 -31.89
N ASP A 6 -8.93 -2.25 -32.75
CA ASP A 6 -8.32 -2.92 -33.90
C ASP A 6 -7.21 -3.88 -33.45
N ILE A 7 -6.37 -3.49 -32.50
CA ILE A 7 -5.36 -4.37 -31.87
C ILE A 7 -6.02 -5.58 -31.18
N LEU A 8 -7.12 -5.37 -30.47
CA LEU A 8 -7.85 -6.46 -29.81
C LEU A 8 -8.48 -7.43 -30.79
N LYS A 9 -8.96 -6.95 -31.95
CA LYS A 9 -9.50 -7.81 -33.01
C LYS A 9 -8.42 -8.62 -33.72
N GLU A 10 -7.28 -8.00 -34.03
CA GLU A 10 -6.14 -8.68 -34.68
C GLU A 10 -5.55 -9.80 -33.77
N ASN A 11 -5.60 -9.61 -32.47
CA ASN A 11 -5.07 -10.59 -31.50
C ASN A 11 -6.18 -11.35 -30.75
N ALA A 12 -7.40 -11.38 -31.25
CA ALA A 12 -8.56 -11.97 -30.56
C ALA A 12 -8.34 -13.44 -30.16
N SER A 13 -7.65 -14.23 -30.97
CA SER A 13 -7.34 -15.63 -30.66
C SER A 13 -6.34 -15.77 -29.50
N VAL A 14 -5.28 -14.98 -29.50
CA VAL A 14 -4.26 -14.95 -28.42
C VAL A 14 -4.85 -14.40 -27.13
N THR A 15 -5.62 -13.32 -27.23
CA THR A 15 -6.31 -12.72 -26.07
C THR A 15 -7.28 -13.72 -25.44
N LYS A 16 -8.02 -14.47 -26.25
CA LYS A 16 -8.94 -15.49 -25.74
C LYS A 16 -8.19 -16.63 -25.06
N GLN A 17 -7.07 -17.08 -25.62
CA GLN A 17 -6.22 -18.11 -25.01
C GLN A 17 -5.63 -17.66 -23.67
N ILE A 18 -5.13 -16.43 -23.59
CA ILE A 18 -4.60 -15.84 -22.34
C ILE A 18 -5.72 -15.74 -21.32
N PHE A 19 -6.89 -15.25 -21.72
CA PHE A 19 -8.05 -15.13 -20.82
C PHE A 19 -8.52 -16.51 -20.32
N SER A 20 -8.61 -17.51 -21.19
CA SER A 20 -8.99 -18.86 -20.79
C SER A 20 -7.96 -19.47 -19.83
N TYR A 21 -6.68 -19.27 -20.09
CA TYR A 21 -5.60 -19.74 -19.20
C TYR A 21 -5.69 -19.09 -17.81
N ILE A 22 -5.84 -17.75 -17.76
CA ILE A 22 -6.02 -17.02 -16.49
C ILE A 22 -7.28 -17.49 -15.77
N TYR A 23 -8.37 -17.69 -16.48
CA TYR A 23 -9.63 -18.18 -15.91
C TYR A 23 -9.47 -19.59 -15.31
N GLU A 24 -8.94 -20.54 -16.06
CA GLU A 24 -8.83 -21.95 -15.65
C GLU A 24 -7.76 -22.16 -14.54
N TYR A 25 -6.59 -21.54 -14.69
CA TYR A 25 -5.44 -21.82 -13.83
C TYR A 25 -5.24 -20.83 -12.68
N VAL A 26 -5.85 -19.67 -12.77
CA VAL A 26 -5.76 -18.64 -11.74
C VAL A 26 -7.11 -18.44 -11.07
N PHE A 27 -8.13 -18.02 -11.82
CA PHE A 27 -9.43 -17.65 -11.25
C PHE A 27 -10.13 -18.84 -10.56
N LEU A 28 -10.20 -20.00 -11.19
CA LEU A 28 -10.81 -21.19 -10.59
C LEU A 28 -9.99 -21.79 -9.43
N SER A 29 -8.66 -21.60 -9.41
CA SER A 29 -7.83 -22.02 -8.29
C SER A 29 -8.00 -21.13 -7.05
N ILE A 30 -8.55 -19.94 -7.22
CA ILE A 30 -8.80 -18.97 -6.16
C ILE A 30 -10.13 -19.25 -5.42
N ASP A 31 -11.00 -20.08 -5.94
CA ASP A 31 -12.34 -20.28 -5.39
C ASP A 31 -12.30 -21.05 -4.06
N GLY A 32 -12.57 -20.36 -2.96
CA GLY A 32 -13.01 -20.93 -1.69
C GLY A 32 -12.07 -20.93 -0.50
N THR A 33 -10.87 -20.40 -0.55
CA THR A 33 -9.96 -20.38 0.61
C THR A 33 -9.45 -18.97 0.98
N ALA A 34 -9.13 -18.79 2.26
CA ALA A 34 -8.67 -17.52 2.86
C ALA A 34 -7.37 -16.93 2.24
N GLY A 35 -6.85 -17.52 1.17
CA GLY A 35 -5.66 -17.10 0.43
C GLY A 35 -5.89 -16.11 -0.72
N HIS A 36 -7.12 -15.70 -0.99
CA HIS A 36 -7.45 -14.83 -2.12
C HIS A 36 -6.67 -13.50 -2.17
N LEU A 37 -6.55 -12.84 -1.02
CA LEU A 37 -5.88 -11.55 -0.92
C LEU A 37 -4.36 -11.67 -1.16
N ASP A 38 -3.78 -12.81 -0.78
CA ASP A 38 -2.36 -13.06 -0.90
C ASP A 38 -1.96 -13.32 -2.36
N ILE A 39 -2.66 -14.19 -3.07
CA ILE A 39 -2.37 -14.54 -4.48
C ILE A 39 -2.52 -13.32 -5.40
N MET A 40 -3.57 -12.53 -5.25
CA MET A 40 -3.75 -11.30 -6.03
C MET A 40 -2.66 -10.27 -5.73
N GLY A 41 -2.26 -10.15 -4.45
CA GLY A 41 -1.16 -9.31 -4.04
C GLY A 41 0.18 -9.75 -4.61
N GLU A 42 0.47 -11.05 -4.60
CA GLU A 42 1.69 -11.62 -5.19
C GLU A 42 1.71 -11.48 -6.72
N MET A 43 0.64 -11.85 -7.41
CA MET A 43 0.52 -11.65 -8.85
C MET A 43 0.74 -10.18 -9.24
N TYR A 44 0.14 -9.26 -8.49
CA TYR A 44 0.28 -7.85 -8.76
C TYR A 44 1.71 -7.37 -8.48
N SER A 45 2.34 -7.83 -7.42
CA SER A 45 3.73 -7.52 -7.11
C SER A 45 4.70 -8.02 -8.19
N VAL A 46 4.45 -9.22 -8.73
CA VAL A 46 5.21 -9.77 -9.86
C VAL A 46 4.94 -8.97 -11.13
N PHE A 47 3.68 -8.65 -11.42
CA PHE A 47 3.31 -7.82 -12.57
C PHE A 47 3.97 -6.43 -12.51
N LEU A 48 3.99 -5.80 -11.34
CA LEU A 48 4.66 -4.52 -11.15
C LEU A 48 6.16 -4.58 -11.38
N LYS A 49 6.81 -5.63 -10.89
CA LYS A 49 8.24 -5.86 -11.11
C LYS A 49 8.56 -5.96 -12.60
N TYR A 50 7.71 -6.62 -13.38
CA TYR A 50 7.88 -6.73 -14.83
C TYR A 50 7.45 -5.47 -15.59
N ALA A 51 6.34 -4.82 -15.19
CA ALA A 51 5.79 -3.66 -15.88
C ALA A 51 6.60 -2.37 -15.64
N LEU A 52 7.26 -2.27 -14.48
CA LEU A 52 8.11 -1.14 -14.12
C LEU A 52 9.60 -1.38 -14.47
N GLY A 53 9.94 -2.56 -14.99
CA GLY A 53 11.32 -2.98 -15.17
C GLY A 53 12.05 -3.12 -13.82
N ASP A 54 13.37 -3.21 -13.85
CA ASP A 54 14.21 -3.26 -12.63
C ASP A 54 14.27 -1.91 -11.85
N GLY A 55 13.29 -1.03 -12.06
CA GLY A 55 13.20 0.27 -11.40
C GLY A 55 14.21 1.32 -11.89
N LYS A 56 15.15 0.91 -12.75
CA LYS A 56 16.26 1.78 -13.19
C LYS A 56 15.82 2.94 -14.09
N GLU A 57 14.75 2.77 -14.87
CA GLU A 57 14.26 3.82 -15.78
C GLU A 57 13.44 4.90 -15.07
N ILE A 58 12.89 4.62 -13.88
CA ILE A 58 11.99 5.56 -13.17
C ILE A 58 12.61 6.05 -11.84
N GLY A 59 13.75 5.49 -11.42
CA GLY A 59 14.39 5.86 -10.14
C GLY A 59 13.55 5.48 -8.91
N ILE A 60 12.61 4.54 -9.06
CA ILE A 60 11.71 4.11 -8.00
C ILE A 60 12.20 2.79 -7.42
N VAL A 61 12.56 2.80 -6.16
CA VAL A 61 12.91 1.59 -5.41
C VAL A 61 11.69 1.16 -4.60
N LEU A 62 11.09 0.02 -4.97
CA LEU A 62 10.02 -0.58 -4.18
C LEU A 62 10.61 -1.19 -2.92
N THR A 63 10.05 -0.85 -1.77
CA THR A 63 10.46 -1.45 -0.49
C THR A 63 10.07 -2.93 -0.47
N PRO A 64 11.00 -3.86 -0.22
CA PRO A 64 10.68 -5.28 -0.14
C PRO A 64 9.63 -5.59 0.92
N ALA A 65 8.71 -6.51 0.63
CA ALA A 65 7.59 -6.84 1.52
C ALA A 65 8.03 -7.31 2.92
N TYR A 66 9.15 -8.01 3.03
CA TYR A 66 9.67 -8.43 4.34
C TYR A 66 10.15 -7.25 5.19
N ILE A 67 10.68 -6.19 4.58
CA ILE A 67 11.08 -4.95 5.28
C ILE A 67 9.84 -4.20 5.76
N THR A 68 8.84 -4.01 4.90
CA THR A 68 7.61 -3.29 5.28
C THR A 68 6.89 -3.99 6.43
N LYS A 69 6.82 -5.32 6.39
CA LYS A 69 6.23 -6.14 7.44
C LYS A 69 7.04 -6.08 8.75
N MET A 70 8.36 -6.22 8.68
CA MET A 70 9.25 -6.11 9.83
C MET A 70 9.10 -4.75 10.52
N MET A 71 9.13 -3.65 9.77
CA MET A 71 8.99 -2.31 10.34
C MET A 71 7.62 -2.08 10.99
N ALA A 72 6.54 -2.56 10.35
CA ALA A 72 5.21 -2.48 10.94
C ALA A 72 5.10 -3.28 12.25
N GLN A 73 5.74 -4.45 12.32
CA GLN A 73 5.81 -5.26 13.55
C GLN A 73 6.64 -4.57 14.65
N LEU A 74 7.79 -3.98 14.30
CA LEU A 74 8.63 -3.23 15.25
C LEU A 74 7.89 -2.03 15.85
N LEU A 75 7.01 -1.39 15.10
CA LEU A 75 6.16 -0.33 15.61
C LEU A 75 4.89 -0.83 16.32
N GLU A 76 4.78 -2.13 16.58
CA GLU A 76 3.64 -2.73 17.27
C GLU A 76 2.28 -2.37 16.65
N VAL A 77 2.24 -2.36 15.32
CA VAL A 77 0.99 -2.12 14.59
C VAL A 77 -0.03 -3.19 14.97
N ASN A 78 -1.23 -2.76 15.34
CA ASN A 78 -2.33 -3.62 15.75
C ASN A 78 -3.68 -3.07 15.25
N LYS A 79 -4.78 -3.78 15.48
CA LYS A 79 -6.13 -3.43 14.99
C LYS A 79 -6.59 -2.00 15.33
N ASP A 80 -6.02 -1.37 16.35
CA ASP A 80 -6.42 -0.04 16.81
C ASP A 80 -5.46 1.08 16.36
N SER A 81 -4.36 0.73 15.72
CA SER A 81 -3.37 1.67 15.19
C SER A 81 -3.96 2.55 14.08
N LYS A 82 -3.43 3.77 13.97
CA LYS A 82 -3.64 4.68 12.83
C LYS A 82 -2.30 4.93 12.14
N VAL A 83 -2.13 4.33 10.97
CA VAL A 83 -0.85 4.27 10.26
C VAL A 83 -0.78 5.31 9.16
N MET A 84 0.30 6.07 9.14
CA MET A 84 0.57 7.13 8.16
C MET A 84 1.87 6.85 7.41
N ASP A 85 1.86 7.09 6.09
CA ASP A 85 3.02 7.06 5.21
C ASP A 85 3.03 8.32 4.35
N LEU A 86 4.03 9.19 4.54
CA LEU A 86 4.14 10.49 3.88
C LEU A 86 4.89 10.45 2.53
N ALA A 87 5.39 9.29 2.15
CA ALA A 87 6.03 9.02 0.87
C ALA A 87 5.58 7.63 0.37
N ALA A 88 4.27 7.47 0.18
CA ALA A 88 3.61 6.18 0.11
C ALA A 88 4.11 5.24 -1.00
N GLY A 89 4.70 5.80 -2.07
CA GLY A 89 5.22 5.00 -3.17
C GLY A 89 4.12 4.10 -3.76
N SER A 90 4.32 2.78 -3.68
CA SER A 90 3.32 1.77 -4.07
C SER A 90 2.35 1.39 -2.93
N ALA A 91 2.36 2.08 -1.82
CA ALA A 91 1.63 1.80 -0.58
C ALA A 91 2.08 0.53 0.17
N GLY A 92 3.32 0.08 -0.03
CA GLY A 92 3.83 -1.15 0.58
C GLY A 92 3.73 -1.19 2.11
N PHE A 93 4.03 -0.09 2.79
CA PHE A 93 3.89 0.02 4.25
C PHE A 93 2.44 -0.02 4.71
N LEU A 94 1.54 0.68 4.02
CA LEU A 94 0.13 0.70 4.38
C LEU A 94 -0.52 -0.66 4.18
N ILE A 95 -0.11 -1.40 3.15
CA ILE A 95 -0.56 -2.77 2.89
C ILE A 95 -0.09 -3.70 4.00
N ALA A 96 1.21 -3.68 4.33
CA ALA A 96 1.75 -4.51 5.40
C ALA A 96 1.08 -4.21 6.75
N ALA A 97 0.84 -2.93 7.05
CA ALA A 97 0.10 -2.51 8.23
C ALA A 97 -1.34 -3.04 8.22
N MET A 98 -2.06 -2.88 7.11
CA MET A 98 -3.43 -3.36 6.95
C MET A 98 -3.55 -4.87 7.18
N GLU A 99 -2.64 -5.66 6.62
CA GLU A 99 -2.60 -7.12 6.80
C GLU A 99 -2.43 -7.50 8.27
N ILE A 100 -1.50 -6.85 8.98
CA ILE A 100 -1.29 -7.07 10.43
C ILE A 100 -2.54 -6.69 11.22
N MET A 101 -3.15 -5.53 10.91
CA MET A 101 -4.35 -5.03 11.60
C MET A 101 -5.56 -5.95 11.39
N ILE A 102 -5.72 -6.50 10.19
CA ILE A 102 -6.78 -7.47 9.87
C ILE A 102 -6.55 -8.77 10.64
N ALA A 103 -5.33 -9.32 10.60
CA ALA A 103 -4.99 -10.53 11.34
C ALA A 103 -5.23 -10.39 12.86
N ASP A 104 -4.81 -9.26 13.44
CA ASP A 104 -5.07 -8.95 14.86
C ASP A 104 -6.58 -8.83 15.17
N THR A 105 -7.34 -8.24 14.25
CA THR A 105 -8.81 -8.14 14.37
C THR A 105 -9.47 -9.52 14.36
N GLU A 106 -9.07 -10.39 13.43
CA GLU A 106 -9.59 -11.77 13.34
C GLU A 106 -9.22 -12.61 14.55
N ASN A 107 -8.01 -12.43 15.07
CA ASN A 107 -7.58 -13.10 16.32
C ASN A 107 -8.40 -12.61 17.52
N ALA A 108 -8.70 -11.32 17.61
CA ALA A 108 -9.41 -10.74 18.74
C ALA A 108 -10.92 -11.02 18.73
N TYR A 109 -11.55 -11.07 17.55
CA TYR A 109 -13.00 -11.12 17.41
C TYR A 109 -13.54 -12.39 16.75
N GLY A 110 -12.66 -13.26 16.23
CA GLY A 110 -12.99 -14.42 15.42
C GLY A 110 -13.18 -14.08 13.94
N ARG A 111 -12.76 -15.00 13.07
CA ARG A 111 -12.91 -14.87 11.62
C ARG A 111 -14.37 -14.84 11.21
N LYS A 112 -14.71 -14.00 10.23
CA LYS A 112 -16.07 -13.89 9.65
C LYS A 112 -17.17 -13.55 10.66
N THR A 113 -16.83 -12.94 11.79
CA THR A 113 -17.84 -12.41 12.72
C THR A 113 -18.23 -11.00 12.30
N THR A 114 -19.48 -10.61 12.51
CA THR A 114 -19.97 -9.25 12.24
C THR A 114 -19.10 -8.17 12.91
N LYS A 115 -18.55 -8.47 14.09
CA LYS A 115 -17.67 -7.56 14.82
C LYS A 115 -16.33 -7.39 14.13
N ALA A 116 -15.72 -8.48 13.65
CA ALA A 116 -14.50 -8.46 12.88
C ALA A 116 -14.69 -7.71 11.55
N GLU A 117 -15.75 -8.02 10.82
CA GLU A 117 -16.07 -7.37 9.53
C GLU A 117 -16.22 -5.86 9.67
N LYS A 118 -16.98 -5.37 10.66
CA LYS A 118 -17.12 -3.93 10.95
C LYS A 118 -15.79 -3.28 11.32
N LYS A 119 -14.95 -3.98 12.09
CA LYS A 119 -13.62 -3.46 12.46
C LYS A 119 -12.69 -3.39 11.25
N ILE A 120 -12.67 -4.42 10.41
CA ILE A 120 -11.88 -4.46 9.18
C ILE A 120 -12.33 -3.35 8.22
N GLU A 121 -13.63 -3.13 8.06
CA GLU A 121 -14.13 -2.02 7.26
C GLU A 121 -13.66 -0.66 7.81
N ASN A 122 -13.68 -0.47 9.14
CA ASN A 122 -13.16 0.75 9.76
C ASN A 122 -11.65 0.91 9.57
N ILE A 123 -10.86 -0.17 9.67
CA ILE A 123 -9.42 -0.15 9.39
C ILE A 123 -9.18 0.39 7.98
N LYS A 124 -9.82 -0.22 7.00
CA LYS A 124 -9.68 0.15 5.59
C LYS A 124 -10.08 1.59 5.32
N LYS A 125 -11.19 2.07 5.90
CA LYS A 125 -11.71 3.41 5.62
C LYS A 125 -11.07 4.55 6.40
N LYS A 126 -10.54 4.28 7.61
CA LYS A 126 -10.22 5.36 8.56
C LYS A 126 -8.89 5.23 9.29
N GLN A 127 -8.17 4.11 9.14
CA GLN A 127 -6.99 3.88 9.95
C GLN A 127 -5.68 3.85 9.14
N LEU A 128 -5.75 4.12 7.84
CA LEU A 128 -4.60 4.18 6.94
C LEU A 128 -4.61 5.53 6.21
N LEU A 129 -3.47 6.21 6.13
CA LEU A 129 -3.29 7.46 5.38
C LEU A 129 -1.97 7.42 4.63
N GLY A 130 -2.01 7.57 3.32
CA GLY A 130 -0.83 7.73 2.47
C GLY A 130 -0.82 9.09 1.78
N VAL A 131 0.37 9.63 1.55
CA VAL A 131 0.56 10.79 0.68
C VAL A 131 1.61 10.45 -0.36
N GLU A 132 1.31 10.71 -1.64
CA GLU A 132 2.22 10.42 -2.75
C GLU A 132 2.24 11.57 -3.76
N LEU A 133 3.44 12.09 -4.02
CA LEU A 133 3.66 13.22 -4.93
C LEU A 133 3.59 12.79 -6.40
N ASN A 134 4.22 11.66 -6.73
CA ASN A 134 4.34 11.20 -8.10
C ASN A 134 3.00 10.63 -8.59
N ALA A 135 2.49 11.17 -9.71
CA ALA A 135 1.18 10.77 -10.23
C ALA A 135 1.09 9.30 -10.62
N LYS A 136 2.18 8.70 -11.16
CA LYS A 136 2.21 7.27 -11.52
C LYS A 136 2.18 6.40 -10.27
N MET A 137 3.00 6.75 -9.26
CA MET A 137 3.04 6.03 -7.99
C MET A 137 1.75 6.19 -7.20
N TYR A 138 1.13 7.37 -7.22
CA TYR A 138 -0.21 7.57 -6.66
C TYR A 138 -1.24 6.62 -7.27
N THR A 139 -1.28 6.52 -8.61
CA THR A 139 -2.19 5.60 -9.30
C THR A 139 -1.90 4.16 -8.90
N LEU A 140 -0.62 3.79 -8.84
CA LEU A 140 -0.17 2.48 -8.42
C LEU A 140 -0.58 2.15 -6.98
N ALA A 141 -0.29 3.06 -6.04
CA ALA A 141 -0.67 2.93 -4.63
C ALA A 141 -2.19 2.74 -4.47
N SER A 142 -2.96 3.60 -5.13
CA SER A 142 -4.43 3.54 -5.08
C SER A 142 -4.96 2.22 -5.63
N THR A 143 -4.45 1.77 -6.78
CA THR A 143 -4.84 0.48 -7.38
C THR A 143 -4.44 -0.68 -6.47
N ASN A 144 -3.25 -0.63 -5.88
CA ASN A 144 -2.73 -1.65 -4.99
C ASN A 144 -3.60 -1.81 -3.72
N MET A 145 -4.02 -0.69 -3.14
CA MET A 145 -4.94 -0.67 -2.00
C MET A 145 -6.33 -1.20 -2.38
N ILE A 146 -6.88 -0.77 -3.51
CA ILE A 146 -8.20 -1.20 -4.00
C ILE A 146 -8.22 -2.72 -4.25
N LEU A 147 -7.19 -3.28 -4.91
CA LEU A 147 -7.09 -4.72 -5.17
C LEU A 147 -7.04 -5.57 -3.89
N ARG A 148 -6.55 -5.00 -2.79
CA ARG A 148 -6.58 -5.63 -1.47
C ARG A 148 -7.86 -5.36 -0.68
N GLY A 149 -8.87 -4.83 -1.35
CA GLY A 149 -10.21 -4.64 -0.80
C GLY A 149 -10.34 -3.42 0.12
N ASP A 150 -9.43 -2.43 0.00
CA ASP A 150 -9.57 -1.16 0.71
C ASP A 150 -10.72 -0.30 0.15
N GLY A 151 -11.20 -0.55 -1.06
CA GLY A 151 -12.41 0.06 -1.66
C GLY A 151 -12.47 1.59 -1.73
N SER A 152 -11.70 2.28 -0.91
CA SER A 152 -11.54 3.74 -0.86
C SER A 152 -10.13 4.05 -0.40
N SER A 153 -9.19 4.16 -1.34
CA SER A 153 -7.81 4.43 -0.95
C SER A 153 -7.71 5.79 -0.24
N ASN A 154 -7.28 5.77 1.01
CA ASN A 154 -6.91 6.99 1.74
C ASN A 154 -5.52 7.48 1.30
N ILE A 155 -5.23 7.37 0.01
CA ILE A 155 -4.01 7.91 -0.59
C ILE A 155 -4.30 9.30 -1.12
N GLN A 156 -3.58 10.29 -0.63
CA GLN A 156 -3.67 11.70 -1.06
C GLN A 156 -2.59 11.99 -2.09
N LYS A 157 -3.00 12.52 -3.26
CA LYS A 157 -2.06 12.92 -4.30
C LYS A 157 -1.49 14.31 -4.00
N GLY A 158 -0.17 14.43 -3.93
CA GLY A 158 0.56 15.70 -3.82
C GLY A 158 1.67 15.67 -2.78
N SER A 159 2.27 16.81 -2.52
CA SER A 159 3.34 16.95 -1.51
C SER A 159 2.77 16.80 -0.10
N SER A 160 3.44 16.01 0.73
CA SER A 160 3.08 15.85 2.15
C SER A 160 3.24 17.16 2.93
N PHE A 161 4.18 18.01 2.52
CA PHE A 161 4.45 19.29 3.16
C PHE A 161 3.39 20.34 2.86
N ASP A 162 2.65 20.18 1.75
CA ASP A 162 1.62 21.12 1.29
C ASP A 162 0.20 20.67 1.65
N ARG A 163 0.04 19.53 2.35
CA ARG A 163 -1.28 19.09 2.81
C ARG A 163 -1.78 20.01 3.93
N PRO A 164 -3.09 20.30 3.95
CA PRO A 164 -3.67 21.07 5.03
C PRO A 164 -3.46 20.37 6.36
N LYS A 165 -3.14 21.13 7.40
CA LYS A 165 -2.87 20.60 8.75
C LYS A 165 -4.08 19.82 9.30
N GLU A 166 -5.26 20.22 8.93
CA GLU A 166 -6.53 19.59 9.31
C GLU A 166 -6.58 18.11 8.94
N LEU A 167 -5.99 17.71 7.80
CA LEU A 167 -5.90 16.31 7.39
C LEU A 167 -5.20 15.46 8.46
N TYR A 168 -4.09 15.95 8.97
CA TYR A 168 -3.30 15.24 9.99
C TYR A 168 -3.94 15.33 11.37
N ASP A 169 -4.48 16.49 11.73
CA ASP A 169 -5.13 16.74 13.02
C ASP A 169 -6.42 15.89 13.17
N GLU A 170 -7.13 15.62 12.09
CA GLU A 170 -8.29 14.73 12.07
C GLU A 170 -7.88 13.26 12.03
N PHE A 171 -6.87 12.93 11.25
CA PHE A 171 -6.40 11.55 11.15
C PHE A 171 -5.77 11.05 12.44
N LYS A 172 -4.92 11.85 13.10
CA LYS A 172 -4.27 11.56 14.39
C LYS A 172 -3.46 10.25 14.35
N ALA A 173 -2.52 10.14 13.43
CA ALA A 173 -1.65 8.99 13.30
C ALA A 173 -0.93 8.65 14.61
N ASP A 174 -0.77 7.37 14.92
CA ASP A 174 0.06 6.88 16.01
C ASP A 174 1.20 5.98 15.55
N ARG A 175 1.23 5.64 14.27
CA ARG A 175 2.32 4.91 13.62
C ARG A 175 2.70 5.64 12.35
N LEU A 176 3.98 5.92 12.19
CA LEU A 176 4.55 6.54 10.99
C LEU A 176 5.60 5.60 10.41
N LEU A 177 5.39 5.19 9.17
CA LEU A 177 6.30 4.33 8.41
C LEU A 177 6.75 5.08 7.17
N LEU A 178 8.05 5.15 6.92
CA LEU A 178 8.62 5.98 5.87
C LEU A 178 9.75 5.27 5.11
N ASN A 179 9.71 5.38 3.78
CA ASN A 179 10.83 5.19 2.87
C ASN A 179 10.88 6.35 1.88
N PRO A 180 11.33 7.55 2.32
CA PRO A 180 11.34 8.74 1.47
C PRO A 180 12.41 8.63 0.39
N PRO A 181 12.32 9.45 -0.69
CA PRO A 181 13.36 9.49 -1.70
C PRO A 181 14.69 9.97 -1.09
N PHE A 182 15.73 9.15 -1.24
CA PHE A 182 17.07 9.45 -0.71
C PHE A 182 17.76 10.66 -1.38
N SER A 183 17.29 11.06 -2.57
CA SER A 183 17.72 12.29 -3.25
C SER A 183 17.11 13.56 -2.66
N PHE A 184 16.19 13.44 -1.70
CA PHE A 184 15.61 14.59 -1.01
C PHE A 184 16.61 15.16 0.01
N GLU A 185 16.43 16.42 0.40
CA GLU A 185 17.27 17.11 1.38
C GLU A 185 17.46 16.23 2.64
N GLU A 186 18.68 16.25 3.20
CA GLU A 186 19.02 15.48 4.39
C GLU A 186 18.59 14.00 4.32
N ASN A 187 18.73 13.37 3.14
CA ASN A 187 18.35 11.97 2.89
C ASN A 187 16.91 11.63 3.31
N GLY A 188 15.98 12.59 3.18
CA GLY A 188 14.56 12.40 3.50
C GLY A 188 14.20 12.64 4.97
N MET A 189 15.13 13.06 5.84
CA MET A 189 14.84 13.36 7.25
C MET A 189 13.75 14.42 7.47
N PRO A 190 13.54 15.42 6.57
CA PRO A 190 12.41 16.34 6.67
C PRO A 190 11.04 15.64 6.70
N PHE A 191 10.88 14.49 6.02
CA PHE A 191 9.63 13.69 6.11
C PHE A 191 9.40 13.16 7.52
N MET A 192 10.46 12.69 8.19
CA MET A 192 10.38 12.25 9.59
C MET A 192 9.99 13.42 10.50
N ALA A 193 10.69 14.55 10.39
CA ALA A 193 10.39 15.74 11.19
C ALA A 193 8.96 16.23 10.97
N HIS A 194 8.50 16.26 9.72
CA HIS A 194 7.12 16.64 9.38
C HIS A 194 6.10 15.64 9.95
N GLY A 195 6.35 14.34 9.80
CA GLY A 195 5.47 13.31 10.32
C GLY A 195 5.35 13.35 11.85
N LEU A 196 6.46 13.50 12.57
CA LEU A 196 6.47 13.62 14.03
C LEU A 196 5.69 14.83 14.55
N LYS A 197 5.69 15.94 13.81
CA LYS A 197 4.87 17.13 14.17
C LYS A 197 3.38 16.90 13.98
N ASN A 198 3.01 16.00 13.08
CA ASN A 198 1.63 15.77 12.64
C ASN A 198 1.02 14.46 13.16
N MET A 199 1.70 13.75 14.05
CA MET A 199 1.18 12.55 14.69
C MET A 199 0.88 12.78 16.18
N ARG A 200 0.19 11.84 16.80
CA ARG A 200 -0.13 11.90 18.24
C ARG A 200 1.14 11.84 19.09
N LYS A 201 1.12 12.47 20.25
CA LYS A 201 2.14 12.27 21.29
C LYS A 201 2.23 10.78 21.64
N ASN A 202 3.43 10.31 21.89
CA ASN A 202 3.74 8.90 22.21
C ASN A 202 3.45 7.93 21.05
N GLY A 203 3.27 8.42 19.81
CA GLY A 203 3.27 7.57 18.63
C GLY A 203 4.68 7.07 18.31
N LEU A 204 4.77 5.98 17.54
CA LEU A 204 6.01 5.37 17.10
C LEU A 204 6.27 5.66 15.63
N ALA A 205 7.52 5.90 15.27
CA ALA A 205 7.93 6.20 13.90
C ALA A 205 9.16 5.38 13.49
N ALA A 206 9.20 4.97 12.24
CA ALA A 206 10.35 4.32 11.63
C ALA A 206 10.58 4.83 10.20
N ILE A 207 11.83 4.98 9.84
CA ILE A 207 12.26 5.45 8.52
C ILE A 207 13.40 4.58 7.99
N ILE A 208 13.39 4.35 6.68
CA ILE A 208 14.54 3.79 5.96
C ILE A 208 15.43 4.96 5.54
N ILE A 209 16.70 4.90 5.89
CA ILE A 209 17.72 5.89 5.51
C ILE A 209 18.87 5.20 4.79
N GLN A 210 19.67 5.97 4.05
CA GLN A 210 20.92 5.47 3.50
C GLN A 210 21.96 5.29 4.63
N ASP A 211 22.84 4.30 4.46
CA ASP A 211 23.92 3.99 5.42
C ASP A 211 24.84 5.21 5.68
N SER A 212 25.02 6.07 4.67
CA SER A 212 25.79 7.32 4.78
C SER A 212 25.08 8.47 5.52
N ALA A 213 23.85 8.27 5.97
CA ALA A 213 23.02 9.29 6.63
C ALA A 213 23.00 9.18 8.15
N GLY A 214 23.71 8.20 8.73
CA GLY A 214 23.83 7.96 10.16
C GLY A 214 24.98 8.72 10.82
#